data_fe71bdbfd987bd330ecbad947be7509d
#
_entry.id   fe71bdbfd987bd330ecbad947be7509d
#
_cell.length_a   1.000
_cell.length_b   1.000
_cell.length_c   1.000
_cell.angle_alpha   90.00
_cell.angle_beta   90.00
_cell.angle_gamma   90.00
#
_symmetry.space_group_name_H-M   'P 1'
#
loop_
_entity.id
_entity.type
_entity.pdbx_description
1 polymer ?
#
loop_
_entity_poly.entity_id
_entity_poly.type
_entity_poly.pdbx_seq_one_letter_code
_entity_poly.pdbx_strand_id
1 'polypeptide(L)'
;MAKKLAHISEDHSREQTVYEHLTGTAELAKQFAAAFGAEEDGYLLGLLHDIGKYSDAFQHRLDGGVRVDHSTAGAKEACAHGVGYLALAIAGHHGGIPNFGSRADTKDDATLSGRLNRDLEPYDDWKTEVTLPPVKPFNMREFNTGFRLSFYIRMLFSCLVDADFIDTETFMDGALA
;
A
#
# COMPACT_ATOMS: atom_id res chain seq x y z
N MET A 1 6.08 -13.85 -17.73
CA MET A 1 4.85 -13.89 -16.90
C MET A 1 3.79 -13.05 -17.58
N ALA A 2 2.50 -13.31 -17.31
CA ALA A 2 1.43 -12.44 -17.81
C ALA A 2 1.55 -11.07 -17.12
N LYS A 3 1.29 -9.99 -17.85
CA LYS A 3 1.25 -8.61 -17.36
C LYS A 3 0.15 -8.51 -16.29
N LYS A 4 0.48 -8.04 -15.09
CA LYS A 4 -0.48 -7.79 -14.01
C LYS A 4 -0.87 -6.31 -14.03
N LEU A 5 -2.18 -6.04 -14.10
CA LEU A 5 -2.73 -4.68 -14.25
C LEU A 5 -3.21 -4.12 -12.93
N ALA A 6 -2.95 -2.84 -12.70
CA ALA A 6 -3.51 -2.08 -11.58
C ALA A 6 -4.81 -1.38 -11.99
N HIS A 7 -4.79 -0.78 -13.18
CA HIS A 7 -5.89 0.02 -13.72
C HIS A 7 -6.05 -0.19 -15.23
N ILE A 8 -7.29 -0.03 -15.69
CA ILE A 8 -7.67 0.01 -17.10
C ILE A 8 -8.51 1.27 -17.29
N SER A 9 -8.22 2.07 -18.33
CA SER A 9 -9.01 3.27 -18.63
C SER A 9 -10.46 2.90 -19.01
N GLU A 10 -11.42 3.81 -18.79
CA GLU A 10 -12.84 3.56 -19.05
C GLU A 10 -13.13 3.12 -20.50
N ASP A 11 -12.37 3.64 -21.44
CA ASP A 11 -12.45 3.31 -22.87
C ASP A 11 -11.64 2.05 -23.25
N HIS A 12 -11.00 1.40 -22.30
CA HIS A 12 -10.11 0.24 -22.48
C HIS A 12 -8.92 0.49 -23.41
N SER A 13 -8.58 1.75 -23.69
CA SER A 13 -7.46 2.08 -24.60
C SER A 13 -6.10 2.08 -23.92
N ARG A 14 -6.07 2.19 -22.59
CA ARG A 14 -4.85 2.26 -21.79
C ARG A 14 -4.90 1.29 -20.63
N GLU A 15 -3.75 0.74 -20.29
CA GLU A 15 -3.53 -0.17 -19.19
C GLU A 15 -2.33 0.30 -18.36
N GLN A 16 -2.47 0.35 -17.05
CA GLN A 16 -1.38 0.58 -16.11
C GLN A 16 -1.04 -0.73 -15.42
N THR A 17 0.22 -1.13 -15.45
CA THR A 17 0.68 -2.30 -14.70
C THR A 17 0.70 -2.02 -13.21
N VAL A 18 0.66 -3.09 -12.39
CA VAL A 18 0.85 -2.96 -10.95
C VAL A 18 2.23 -2.35 -10.65
N TYR A 19 3.26 -2.74 -11.37
CA TYR A 19 4.60 -2.18 -11.21
C TYR A 19 4.66 -0.67 -11.47
N GLU A 20 4.06 -0.19 -12.57
CA GLU A 20 4.00 1.25 -12.90
C GLU A 20 3.26 2.03 -11.81
N HIS A 21 2.11 1.53 -11.37
CA HIS A 21 1.33 2.15 -10.31
C HIS A 21 2.09 2.21 -8.97
N LEU A 22 2.68 1.09 -8.53
CA LEU A 22 3.44 1.06 -7.28
C LEU A 22 4.64 2.01 -7.31
N THR A 23 5.38 2.04 -8.42
CA THR A 23 6.56 2.91 -8.55
C THR A 23 6.17 4.38 -8.68
N GLY A 24 5.11 4.71 -9.43
CA GLY A 24 4.58 6.07 -9.54
C GLY A 24 4.12 6.60 -8.19
N THR A 25 3.29 5.83 -7.48
CA THR A 25 2.84 6.16 -6.12
C THR A 25 4.02 6.29 -5.14
N ALA A 26 5.04 5.42 -5.25
CA ALA A 26 6.20 5.47 -4.37
C ALA A 26 7.01 6.76 -4.53
N GLU A 27 7.27 7.19 -5.76
CA GLU A 27 8.01 8.43 -6.00
C GLU A 27 7.22 9.67 -5.55
N LEU A 28 5.90 9.70 -5.74
CA LEU A 28 5.06 10.79 -5.25
C LEU A 28 5.02 10.82 -3.71
N ALA A 29 4.76 9.68 -3.06
CA ALA A 29 4.71 9.59 -1.60
C ALA A 29 6.05 9.95 -0.95
N LYS A 30 7.18 9.56 -1.56
CA LYS A 30 8.53 9.98 -1.18
C LYS A 30 8.68 11.50 -1.22
N GLN A 31 8.25 12.14 -2.30
CA GLN A 31 8.34 13.59 -2.46
C GLN A 31 7.51 14.31 -1.38
N PHE A 32 6.29 13.86 -1.12
CA PHE A 32 5.42 14.44 -0.10
C PHE A 32 5.99 14.25 1.31
N ALA A 33 6.50 13.06 1.61
CA ALA A 33 7.09 12.74 2.90
C ALA A 33 8.43 13.49 3.16
N ALA A 34 9.09 13.98 2.12
CA ALA A 34 10.30 14.81 2.24
C ALA A 34 10.08 16.08 3.09
N ALA A 35 8.86 16.61 3.11
CA ALA A 35 8.52 17.79 3.89
C ALA A 35 8.76 17.62 5.42
N PHE A 36 8.84 16.37 5.90
CA PHE A 36 9.11 16.05 7.31
C PHE A 36 10.19 14.98 7.51
N GLY A 37 11.07 14.78 6.50
CA GLY A 37 12.25 13.92 6.58
C GLY A 37 11.92 12.42 6.61
N ALA A 38 10.84 11.99 5.92
CA ALA A 38 10.35 10.61 5.89
C ALA A 38 10.32 10.02 4.46
N GLU A 39 11.25 10.42 3.61
CA GLU A 39 11.31 10.04 2.19
C GLU A 39 11.35 8.52 1.99
N GLU A 40 12.16 7.85 2.82
CA GLU A 40 12.34 6.39 2.74
C GLU A 40 11.04 5.66 3.10
N ASP A 41 10.33 6.12 4.13
CA ASP A 41 9.05 5.56 4.56
C ASP A 41 7.95 5.84 3.54
N GLY A 42 7.90 7.05 2.96
CA GLY A 42 6.98 7.40 1.89
C GLY A 42 7.16 6.49 0.67
N TYR A 43 8.42 6.27 0.28
CA TYR A 43 8.75 5.38 -0.83
C TYR A 43 8.30 3.94 -0.59
N LEU A 44 8.60 3.39 0.60
CA LEU A 44 8.18 2.05 1.00
C LEU A 44 6.66 1.89 1.05
N LEU A 45 5.94 2.90 1.55
CA LEU A 45 4.49 2.90 1.55
C LEU A 45 3.93 2.74 0.14
N GLY A 46 4.42 3.54 -0.80
CA GLY A 46 3.97 3.47 -2.19
C GLY A 46 4.29 2.14 -2.85
N LEU A 47 5.48 1.56 -2.60
CA LEU A 47 5.83 0.25 -3.15
C LEU A 47 4.98 -0.90 -2.59
N LEU A 48 4.50 -0.78 -1.34
CA LEU A 48 3.84 -1.89 -0.65
C LEU A 48 2.31 -1.81 -0.68
N HIS A 49 1.71 -0.62 -0.84
CA HIS A 49 0.30 -0.40 -0.54
C HIS A 49 -0.64 -1.35 -1.29
N ASP A 50 -0.34 -1.63 -2.54
CA ASP A 50 -1.21 -2.34 -3.47
C ASP A 50 -0.61 -3.61 -4.09
N ILE A 51 0.42 -4.20 -3.47
CA ILE A 51 1.02 -5.45 -3.97
C ILE A 51 0.03 -6.61 -4.06
N GLY A 52 -1.07 -6.58 -3.31
CA GLY A 52 -2.15 -7.56 -3.44
C GLY A 52 -2.87 -7.55 -4.80
N LYS A 53 -2.67 -6.48 -5.59
CA LYS A 53 -3.14 -6.42 -6.98
C LYS A 53 -2.45 -7.47 -7.88
N TYR A 54 -1.33 -8.04 -7.46
CA TYR A 54 -0.69 -9.16 -8.18
C TYR A 54 -1.47 -10.47 -8.11
N SER A 55 -2.44 -10.62 -7.19
CA SER A 55 -3.25 -11.84 -7.08
C SER A 55 -4.16 -12.04 -8.29
N ASP A 56 -4.37 -13.30 -8.67
CA ASP A 56 -5.29 -13.63 -9.76
C ASP A 56 -6.72 -13.20 -9.45
N ALA A 57 -7.15 -13.26 -8.18
CA ALA A 57 -8.45 -12.76 -7.76
C ALA A 57 -8.63 -11.26 -8.07
N PHE A 58 -7.58 -10.43 -7.89
CA PHE A 58 -7.64 -9.02 -8.26
C PHE A 58 -7.68 -8.84 -9.78
N GLN A 59 -6.91 -9.61 -10.54
CA GLN A 59 -6.93 -9.52 -12.01
C GLN A 59 -8.33 -9.86 -12.56
N HIS A 60 -8.98 -10.91 -12.03
CA HIS A 60 -10.37 -11.22 -12.39
C HIS A 60 -11.37 -10.12 -12.00
N ARG A 61 -11.10 -9.36 -10.93
CA ARG A 61 -11.94 -8.20 -10.57
C ARG A 61 -11.93 -7.11 -11.64
N LEU A 62 -10.81 -6.87 -12.32
CA LEU A 62 -10.72 -5.88 -13.40
C LEU A 62 -11.65 -6.22 -14.56
N ASP A 63 -11.95 -7.51 -14.77
CA ASP A 63 -12.90 -8.01 -15.77
C ASP A 63 -14.36 -8.06 -15.26
N GLY A 64 -14.68 -7.32 -14.18
CA GLY A 64 -16.04 -7.25 -13.63
C GLY A 64 -16.31 -8.21 -12.47
N GLY A 65 -15.28 -8.78 -11.85
CA GLY A 65 -15.40 -9.65 -10.68
C GLY A 65 -15.71 -8.92 -9.36
N VAL A 66 -15.83 -9.69 -8.28
CA VAL A 66 -16.14 -9.19 -6.94
C VAL A 66 -14.97 -8.38 -6.35
N ARG A 67 -15.30 -7.50 -5.38
CA ARG A 67 -14.29 -6.72 -4.67
C ARG A 67 -13.34 -7.63 -3.89
N VAL A 68 -12.03 -7.38 -4.01
CA VAL A 68 -10.95 -8.14 -3.37
C VAL A 68 -10.18 -7.24 -2.40
N ASP A 69 -9.83 -7.78 -1.23
CA ASP A 69 -8.93 -7.12 -0.27
C ASP A 69 -7.49 -7.27 -0.77
N HIS A 70 -6.93 -6.21 -1.34
CA HIS A 70 -5.56 -6.17 -1.86
C HIS A 70 -4.60 -5.41 -0.96
N SER A 71 -5.09 -4.53 -0.09
CA SER A 71 -4.24 -3.72 0.81
C SER A 71 -3.68 -4.52 1.99
N THR A 72 -4.36 -5.58 2.43
CA THR A 72 -3.87 -6.44 3.51
C THR A 72 -2.57 -7.16 3.13
N ALA A 73 -2.35 -7.49 1.86
CA ALA A 73 -1.09 -8.07 1.38
C ALA A 73 0.10 -7.15 1.68
N GLY A 74 0.01 -5.87 1.31
CA GLY A 74 1.05 -4.88 1.61
C GLY A 74 1.29 -4.69 3.10
N ALA A 75 0.24 -4.70 3.91
CA ALA A 75 0.37 -4.62 5.37
C ALA A 75 1.14 -5.83 5.96
N LYS A 76 0.89 -7.04 5.44
CA LYS A 76 1.65 -8.25 5.84
C LYS A 76 3.12 -8.16 5.44
N GLU A 77 3.41 -7.75 4.22
CA GLU A 77 4.79 -7.59 3.75
C GLU A 77 5.53 -6.49 4.52
N ALA A 78 4.88 -5.37 4.85
CA ALA A 78 5.46 -4.34 5.71
C ALA A 78 5.88 -4.91 7.08
N CYS A 79 5.03 -5.75 7.70
CA CYS A 79 5.37 -6.43 8.95
C CYS A 79 6.54 -7.42 8.76
N ALA A 80 6.52 -8.22 7.70
CA ALA A 80 7.57 -9.19 7.40
C ALA A 80 8.92 -8.50 7.09
N HIS A 81 8.88 -7.31 6.52
CA HIS A 81 10.07 -6.52 6.15
C HIS A 81 10.61 -5.64 7.30
N GLY A 82 9.99 -5.71 8.49
CA GLY A 82 10.46 -4.99 9.68
C GLY A 82 9.95 -3.53 9.78
N VAL A 83 9.03 -3.13 8.92
CA VAL A 83 8.41 -1.79 8.91
C VAL A 83 6.93 -1.82 9.27
N GLY A 84 6.57 -2.68 10.22
CA GLY A 84 5.17 -2.92 10.61
C GLY A 84 4.40 -1.68 11.10
N TYR A 85 5.07 -0.58 11.46
CA TYR A 85 4.41 0.69 11.77
C TYR A 85 3.73 1.31 10.53
N LEU A 86 4.20 1.00 9.32
CA LEU A 86 3.59 1.41 8.07
C LEU A 86 2.32 0.62 7.74
N ALA A 87 2.16 -0.57 8.32
CA ALA A 87 1.04 -1.46 8.02
C ALA A 87 -0.34 -0.83 8.28
N LEU A 88 -0.45 0.09 9.29
CA LEU A 88 -1.69 0.82 9.55
C LEU A 88 -2.09 1.73 8.39
N ALA A 89 -1.12 2.47 7.84
CA ALA A 89 -1.35 3.35 6.70
C ALA A 89 -1.71 2.54 5.46
N ILE A 90 -0.97 1.47 5.18
CA ILE A 90 -1.21 0.57 4.06
C ILE A 90 -2.59 -0.08 4.16
N ALA A 91 -2.93 -0.69 5.31
CA ALA A 91 -4.23 -1.32 5.49
C ALA A 91 -5.40 -0.34 5.37
N GLY A 92 -5.17 0.94 5.66
CA GLY A 92 -6.19 1.97 5.75
C GLY A 92 -6.42 2.81 4.50
N HIS A 93 -5.55 2.77 3.48
CA HIS A 93 -5.52 3.80 2.42
C HIS A 93 -6.85 3.94 1.64
N HIS A 94 -7.66 2.89 1.56
CA HIS A 94 -8.99 2.96 0.93
C HIS A 94 -10.16 3.27 1.88
N GLY A 95 -9.99 3.17 3.18
CA GLY A 95 -11.13 3.25 4.11
C GLY A 95 -10.85 3.94 5.44
N GLY A 96 -9.67 4.52 5.57
CA GLY A 96 -9.20 5.12 6.81
C GLY A 96 -8.39 4.17 7.69
N ILE A 97 -7.53 4.74 8.52
CA ILE A 97 -6.62 3.99 9.39
C ILE A 97 -7.43 3.13 10.37
N PRO A 98 -7.28 1.80 10.36
CA PRO A 98 -8.00 0.93 11.29
C PRO A 98 -7.47 1.07 12.71
N ASN A 99 -8.23 0.60 13.69
CA ASN A 99 -7.70 0.36 15.02
C ASN A 99 -6.63 -0.73 14.96
N PHE A 100 -5.64 -0.65 15.83
CA PHE A 100 -4.57 -1.65 15.88
C PHE A 100 -5.11 -3.05 16.21
N GLY A 101 -6.07 -3.11 17.14
CA GLY A 101 -6.63 -4.38 17.63
C GLY A 101 -5.78 -5.03 18.72
N SER A 102 -5.99 -6.30 18.92
CA SER A 102 -5.36 -7.11 19.97
C SER A 102 -4.94 -8.49 19.45
N ARG A 103 -4.20 -9.24 20.26
CA ARG A 103 -3.83 -10.63 19.95
C ARG A 103 -5.03 -11.60 19.95
N ALA A 104 -6.17 -11.19 20.50
CA ALA A 104 -7.40 -11.98 20.54
C ALA A 104 -8.24 -11.80 19.27
N ASP A 105 -7.90 -10.83 18.42
CA ASP A 105 -8.67 -10.56 17.20
C ASP A 105 -8.51 -11.69 16.20
N THR A 106 -9.62 -12.02 15.56
CA THR A 106 -9.72 -13.05 14.52
C THR A 106 -9.67 -12.39 13.14
N LYS A 107 -9.59 -13.18 12.09
CA LYS A 107 -9.61 -12.71 10.69
C LYS A 107 -10.88 -11.92 10.32
N ASP A 108 -11.96 -12.05 11.09
CA ASP A 108 -13.24 -11.37 10.84
C ASP A 108 -13.28 -9.97 11.47
N ASP A 109 -12.33 -9.64 12.35
CA ASP A 109 -12.24 -8.33 12.95
C ASP A 109 -11.67 -7.28 11.97
N ALA A 110 -12.25 -6.07 12.02
CA ALA A 110 -11.87 -4.97 11.11
C ALA A 110 -10.57 -4.24 11.53
N THR A 111 -9.90 -4.71 12.58
CA THR A 111 -8.65 -4.15 13.10
C THR A 111 -7.45 -4.56 12.23
N LEU A 112 -6.30 -3.89 12.41
CA LEU A 112 -5.07 -4.33 11.75
C LEU A 112 -4.71 -5.76 12.16
N SER A 113 -4.78 -6.10 13.46
CA SER A 113 -4.50 -7.45 13.96
C SER A 113 -5.40 -8.50 13.31
N GLY A 114 -6.70 -8.23 13.19
CA GLY A 114 -7.64 -9.12 12.51
C GLY A 114 -7.32 -9.28 11.03
N ARG A 115 -7.03 -8.18 10.33
CA ARG A 115 -6.64 -8.21 8.90
C ARG A 115 -5.36 -9.02 8.67
N LEU A 116 -4.36 -8.89 9.53
CA LEU A 116 -3.12 -9.66 9.43
C LEU A 116 -3.33 -11.18 9.62
N ASN A 117 -4.44 -11.61 10.25
CA ASN A 117 -4.81 -13.01 10.39
C ASN A 117 -5.60 -13.58 9.19
N ARG A 118 -5.93 -12.77 8.18
CA ARG A 118 -6.66 -13.24 6.99
C ARG A 118 -5.80 -14.14 6.12
N ASP A 119 -6.41 -15.20 5.59
CA ASP A 119 -5.84 -15.93 4.47
C ASP A 119 -6.02 -15.08 3.20
N LEU A 120 -4.95 -14.92 2.43
CA LEU A 120 -4.96 -14.14 1.19
C LEU A 120 -4.70 -15.07 0.00
N GLU A 121 -5.27 -14.71 -1.15
CA GLU A 121 -4.90 -15.33 -2.41
C GLU A 121 -3.41 -15.09 -2.71
N PRO A 122 -2.72 -16.03 -3.38
CA PRO A 122 -1.31 -15.86 -3.73
C PRO A 122 -1.07 -14.56 -4.52
N TYR A 123 -0.04 -13.82 -4.11
CA TYR A 123 0.36 -12.54 -4.73
C TYR A 123 1.88 -12.42 -4.91
N ASP A 124 2.63 -13.50 -4.76
CA ASP A 124 4.10 -13.51 -4.70
C ASP A 124 4.79 -13.04 -5.98
N ASP A 125 4.08 -12.92 -7.10
CA ASP A 125 4.62 -12.43 -8.38
C ASP A 125 5.28 -11.05 -8.23
N TRP A 126 4.83 -10.22 -7.28
CA TRP A 126 5.42 -8.91 -7.03
C TRP A 126 6.94 -8.96 -6.77
N LYS A 127 7.43 -10.04 -6.17
CA LYS A 127 8.86 -10.22 -5.83
C LYS A 127 9.75 -10.34 -7.05
N THR A 128 9.17 -10.59 -8.23
CA THR A 128 9.93 -10.68 -9.49
C THR A 128 10.10 -9.33 -10.17
N GLU A 129 9.26 -8.35 -9.83
CA GLU A 129 9.25 -7.04 -10.46
C GLU A 129 9.69 -5.92 -9.50
N VAL A 130 9.31 -6.01 -8.22
CA VAL A 130 9.57 -4.97 -7.22
C VAL A 130 10.70 -5.42 -6.27
N THR A 131 11.72 -4.59 -6.17
CA THR A 131 12.78 -4.75 -5.18
C THR A 131 12.61 -3.71 -4.08
N LEU A 132 12.41 -4.17 -2.84
CA LEU A 132 12.32 -3.25 -1.71
C LEU A 132 13.71 -2.75 -1.32
N PRO A 133 13.86 -1.45 -1.01
CA PRO A 133 15.11 -0.92 -0.51
C PRO A 133 15.42 -1.50 0.89
N PRO A 134 16.68 -1.52 1.30
CA PRO A 134 17.04 -1.89 2.66
C PRO A 134 16.40 -0.92 3.65
N VAL A 135 15.81 -1.47 4.73
CA VAL A 135 15.14 -0.67 5.74
C VAL A 135 16.05 -0.39 6.91
N LYS A 136 15.94 0.81 7.50
CA LYS A 136 16.55 1.13 8.78
C LYS A 136 15.73 0.50 9.89
N PRO A 137 16.36 -0.06 10.94
CA PRO A 137 15.64 -0.57 12.09
C PRO A 137 14.76 0.53 12.71
N PHE A 138 13.47 0.24 12.85
CA PHE A 138 12.55 1.17 13.48
C PHE A 138 12.89 1.37 14.95
N ASN A 139 13.07 2.62 15.36
CA ASN A 139 13.42 2.97 16.72
C ASN A 139 12.28 3.73 17.42
N MET A 140 11.45 2.99 18.17
CA MET A 140 10.34 3.57 18.95
C MET A 140 10.78 4.72 19.88
N ARG A 141 12.04 4.73 20.35
CA ARG A 141 12.52 5.74 21.29
C ARG A 141 12.62 7.14 20.66
N GLU A 142 12.74 7.23 19.33
CA GLU A 142 12.77 8.50 18.61
C GLU A 142 11.44 9.25 18.69
N PHE A 143 10.36 8.52 18.88
CA PHE A 143 9.02 9.12 18.97
C PHE A 143 8.65 9.58 20.38
N ASN A 144 9.35 9.13 21.44
CA ASN A 144 9.14 9.48 22.86
C ASN A 144 7.71 9.26 23.39
N THR A 145 6.68 9.33 22.59
CA THR A 145 5.27 9.18 22.98
C THR A 145 4.47 8.48 21.89
N GLY A 146 3.41 7.76 22.28
CA GLY A 146 2.45 7.16 21.35
C GLY A 146 1.75 8.21 20.46
N PHE A 147 1.59 9.45 20.95
CA PHE A 147 1.01 10.54 20.18
C PHE A 147 1.91 10.91 18.98
N ARG A 148 3.21 11.05 19.18
CA ARG A 148 4.14 11.38 18.08
C ARG A 148 4.16 10.31 17.02
N LEU A 149 4.21 9.04 17.42
CA LEU A 149 4.13 7.91 16.47
C LEU A 149 2.79 7.91 15.72
N SER A 150 1.68 8.10 16.42
CA SER A 150 0.36 8.18 15.79
C SER A 150 0.26 9.35 14.81
N PHE A 151 0.81 10.50 15.14
CA PHE A 151 0.85 11.66 14.26
C PHE A 151 1.71 11.38 13.02
N TYR A 152 2.90 10.80 13.21
CA TYR A 152 3.79 10.40 12.11
C TYR A 152 3.12 9.44 11.13
N ILE A 153 2.47 8.39 11.63
CA ILE A 153 1.72 7.44 10.80
C ILE A 153 0.60 8.15 10.02
N ARG A 154 -0.09 9.11 10.62
CA ARG A 154 -1.15 9.89 9.94
C ARG A 154 -0.60 10.79 8.84
N MET A 155 0.55 11.41 9.05
CA MET A 155 1.23 12.19 8.01
C MET A 155 1.62 11.30 6.83
N LEU A 156 2.22 10.15 7.10
CA LEU A 156 2.56 9.17 6.07
C LEU A 156 1.31 8.63 5.34
N PHE A 157 0.23 8.37 6.09
CA PHE A 157 -1.05 7.97 5.50
C PHE A 157 -1.58 9.02 4.51
N SER A 158 -1.53 10.31 4.87
CA SER A 158 -1.93 11.39 3.95
C SER A 158 -1.05 11.41 2.70
N CYS A 159 0.27 11.28 2.86
CA CYS A 159 1.18 11.21 1.71
C CYS A 159 0.85 10.04 0.78
N LEU A 160 0.54 8.87 1.35
CA LEU A 160 0.16 7.70 0.55
C LEU A 160 -1.16 7.91 -0.20
N VAL A 161 -2.20 8.37 0.49
CA VAL A 161 -3.52 8.57 -0.12
C VAL A 161 -3.48 9.61 -1.24
N ASP A 162 -2.78 10.73 -1.01
CA ASP A 162 -2.63 11.76 -2.03
C ASP A 162 -1.81 11.25 -3.23
N ALA A 163 -0.75 10.48 -2.98
CA ALA A 163 0.10 9.93 -4.03
C ALA A 163 -0.64 8.89 -4.89
N ASP A 164 -1.37 7.96 -4.25
CA ASP A 164 -2.19 6.95 -4.92
C ASP A 164 -3.30 7.58 -5.77
N PHE A 165 -3.97 8.60 -5.20
CA PHE A 165 -5.00 9.34 -5.92
C PHE A 165 -4.42 10.05 -7.15
N ILE A 166 -3.31 10.77 -7.02
CA ILE A 166 -2.70 11.53 -8.11
C ILE A 166 -2.17 10.59 -9.21
N ASP A 167 -1.52 9.49 -8.84
CA ASP A 167 -1.04 8.49 -9.82
C ASP A 167 -2.21 7.90 -10.62
N THR A 168 -3.29 7.52 -9.92
CA THR A 168 -4.49 6.95 -10.54
C THR A 168 -5.21 7.98 -11.42
N GLU A 169 -5.41 9.21 -10.94
CA GLU A 169 -6.05 10.29 -11.70
C GLU A 169 -5.24 10.63 -12.95
N THR A 170 -3.93 10.78 -12.83
CA THR A 170 -3.03 11.04 -13.97
C THR A 170 -3.16 9.95 -15.03
N PHE A 171 -3.22 8.69 -14.63
CA PHE A 171 -3.45 7.60 -15.57
C PHE A 171 -4.85 7.64 -16.19
N MET A 172 -5.91 7.85 -15.39
CA MET A 172 -7.29 7.84 -15.86
C MET A 172 -7.61 9.00 -16.82
N ASP A 173 -7.13 10.18 -16.52
CA ASP A 173 -7.37 11.36 -17.37
C ASP A 173 -6.58 11.34 -18.68
N GLY A 174 -5.59 10.49 -18.80
CA GLY A 174 -4.68 10.45 -19.95
C GLY A 174 -3.91 11.73 -20.05
N ALA A 175 -3.85 12.45 -18.96
CA ALA A 175 -3.40 13.80 -18.93
C ALA A 175 -1.89 13.87 -18.84
N LEU A 176 -1.45 14.74 -19.70
CA LEU A 176 -0.24 15.53 -19.61
C LEU A 176 1.02 14.79 -20.06
N ALA A 177 1.00 14.38 -21.32
CA ALA A 177 2.23 14.45 -22.08
C ALA A 177 2.56 15.92 -22.41
#